data_1d250e16ba1ba50c6ca920ae7add3eba
#
_entry.id   1d250e16ba1ba50c6ca920ae7add3eba
#
_cell.length_a   1.000
_cell.length_b   1.000
_cell.length_c   1.000
_cell.angle_alpha   90.00
_cell.angle_beta   90.00
_cell.angle_gamma   90.00
#
_symmetry.space_group_name_H-M   'P 1'
#
loop_
_entity.id
_entity.type
_entity.pdbx_description
1 polymer ?
#
loop_
_entity_poly.entity_id
_entity_poly.type
_entity_poly.pdbx_seq_one_letter_code
_entity_poly.pdbx_strand_id
1 'polypeptide(L)'
;MDMVTMNIVDSAMVAICREMGVNVQKTAYSTIFSEAEDFTCALASPEGDMISVAEFCPAQIGGVPLLVRSMVKEIAKIEPGDVIVHNDPYRGGLHTPEHTMFKPIFVDDELMGFVVSIGHFVEVGGMVPGGFPGEATEIFHEGLRVPPVKLIKRGNDVPEVWKLLLANVRTPRGNYGDLRALISAVDMLSLIHI
;
A
#
# COMPACT_ATOMS: atom_id res chain seq x y z
N MET A 1 -27.27 -3.56 14.99
CA MET A 1 -26.46 -4.79 14.82
C MET A 1 -26.20 -5.34 16.22
N ASP A 2 -26.42 -6.64 16.47
CA ASP A 2 -26.14 -7.23 17.77
C ASP A 2 -24.65 -7.51 17.96
N MET A 3 -24.23 -7.74 19.22
CA MET A 3 -22.81 -7.97 19.59
C MET A 3 -22.19 -9.18 18.91
N VAL A 4 -22.98 -10.23 18.63
CA VAL A 4 -22.47 -11.45 17.98
C VAL A 4 -22.13 -11.14 16.54
N THR A 5 -23.03 -10.49 15.82
CA THR A 5 -22.81 -10.05 14.43
C THR A 5 -21.62 -9.11 14.32
N MET A 6 -21.48 -8.15 15.27
CA MET A 6 -20.31 -7.24 15.29
C MET A 6 -18.99 -8.01 15.43
N ASN A 7 -18.92 -8.96 16.36
CA ASN A 7 -17.71 -9.77 16.55
C ASN A 7 -17.37 -10.65 15.34
N ILE A 8 -18.39 -11.19 14.65
CA ILE A 8 -18.18 -11.96 13.42
C ILE A 8 -17.59 -11.08 12.31
N VAL A 9 -18.16 -9.89 12.11
CA VAL A 9 -17.68 -8.94 11.08
C VAL A 9 -16.25 -8.48 11.38
N ASP A 10 -15.97 -8.10 12.63
CA ASP A 10 -14.63 -7.70 13.06
C ASP A 10 -13.60 -8.81 12.81
N SER A 11 -13.91 -10.04 13.25
CA SER A 11 -13.04 -11.20 13.04
C SER A 11 -12.82 -11.50 11.56
N ALA A 12 -13.86 -11.34 10.72
CA ALA A 12 -13.75 -11.52 9.27
C ALA A 12 -12.83 -10.47 8.64
N MET A 13 -12.94 -9.21 9.05
CA MET A 13 -12.07 -8.14 8.54
C MET A 13 -10.59 -8.36 8.90
N VAL A 14 -10.30 -8.81 10.13
CA VAL A 14 -8.94 -9.20 10.53
C VAL A 14 -8.42 -10.38 9.71
N ALA A 15 -9.27 -11.40 9.48
CA ALA A 15 -8.90 -12.56 8.67
C ALA A 15 -8.56 -12.15 7.23
N ILE A 16 -9.32 -11.24 6.64
CA ILE A 16 -9.04 -10.68 5.30
C ILE A 16 -7.66 -10.00 5.27
N CYS A 17 -7.37 -9.13 6.25
CA CYS A 17 -6.06 -8.48 6.32
C CYS A 17 -4.90 -9.48 6.45
N ARG A 18 -5.09 -10.59 7.19
CA ARG A 18 -4.10 -11.67 7.29
C ARG A 18 -3.92 -12.43 5.97
N GLU A 19 -5.01 -12.74 5.27
CA GLU A 19 -4.96 -13.38 3.95
C GLU A 19 -4.24 -12.50 2.92
N MET A 20 -4.48 -11.20 2.93
CA MET A 20 -3.74 -10.23 2.12
C MET A 20 -2.24 -10.32 2.38
N GLY A 21 -1.82 -10.35 3.65
CA GLY A 21 -0.42 -10.48 4.03
C GLY A 21 0.21 -11.79 3.58
N VAL A 22 -0.50 -12.91 3.72
CA VAL A 22 -0.05 -14.21 3.19
C VAL A 22 0.13 -14.17 1.67
N ASN A 23 -0.74 -13.43 0.97
CA ASN A 23 -0.59 -13.23 -0.47
C ASN A 23 0.67 -12.44 -0.80
N VAL A 24 0.94 -11.31 -0.09
CA VAL A 24 2.19 -10.54 -0.26
C VAL A 24 3.39 -11.45 -0.06
N GLN A 25 3.45 -12.16 1.06
CA GLN A 25 4.56 -13.04 1.42
C GLN A 25 4.86 -14.10 0.33
N LYS A 26 3.82 -14.68 -0.26
CA LYS A 26 3.95 -15.76 -1.25
C LYS A 26 4.22 -15.28 -2.67
N THR A 27 3.88 -14.04 -3.00
CA THR A 27 3.99 -13.52 -4.38
C THR A 27 5.12 -12.50 -4.55
N ALA A 28 5.69 -12.01 -3.45
CA ALA A 28 6.80 -11.07 -3.47
C ALA A 28 8.10 -11.67 -4.03
N TYR A 29 8.95 -10.80 -4.56
CA TYR A 29 10.25 -11.16 -5.12
C TYR A 29 11.38 -10.92 -4.11
N SER A 30 11.20 -10.00 -3.16
CA SER A 30 12.19 -9.69 -2.13
C SER A 30 12.03 -10.53 -0.88
N THR A 31 13.15 -10.85 -0.22
CA THR A 31 13.18 -11.53 1.07
C THR A 31 12.67 -10.64 2.21
N ILE A 32 12.66 -9.31 2.03
CA ILE A 32 12.05 -8.39 2.99
C ILE A 32 10.56 -8.68 3.15
N PHE A 33 9.85 -8.99 2.07
CA PHE A 33 8.44 -9.35 2.14
C PHE A 33 8.24 -10.83 2.46
N SER A 34 8.99 -11.74 1.79
CA SER A 34 8.74 -13.18 1.93
C SER A 34 9.26 -13.79 3.25
N GLU A 35 10.28 -13.20 3.88
CA GLU A 35 10.90 -13.74 5.09
C GLU A 35 10.84 -12.78 6.29
N ALA A 36 11.11 -11.50 6.07
CA ALA A 36 11.10 -10.52 7.17
C ALA A 36 9.71 -9.97 7.47
N GLU A 37 8.72 -10.18 6.58
CA GLU A 37 7.33 -9.72 6.72
C GLU A 37 7.22 -8.20 6.97
N ASP A 38 8.13 -7.42 6.36
CA ASP A 38 8.14 -5.96 6.52
C ASP A 38 7.11 -5.28 5.60
N PHE A 39 5.88 -5.59 5.89
CA PHE A 39 4.70 -5.02 5.23
C PHE A 39 3.51 -4.96 6.20
N THR A 40 2.47 -4.23 5.83
CA THR A 40 1.20 -4.14 6.59
C THR A 40 0.03 -4.19 5.63
N CYS A 41 -1.04 -4.88 6.04
CA CYS A 41 -2.31 -4.93 5.32
C CYS A 41 -3.43 -4.45 6.25
N ALA A 42 -4.24 -3.51 5.77
CA ALA A 42 -5.27 -2.86 6.56
C ALA A 42 -6.51 -2.52 5.75
N LEU A 43 -7.62 -2.27 6.45
CA LEU A 43 -8.84 -1.66 5.93
C LEU A 43 -9.03 -0.29 6.60
N ALA A 44 -9.44 0.70 5.83
CA ALA A 44 -9.71 2.05 6.31
C ALA A 44 -11.06 2.58 5.80
N SER A 45 -11.67 3.48 6.57
CA SER A 45 -12.89 4.18 6.18
C SER A 45 -12.62 5.20 5.05
N PRO A 46 -13.67 5.74 4.41
CA PRO A 46 -13.50 6.82 3.43
C PRO A 46 -12.82 8.06 4.02
N GLU A 47 -12.99 8.32 5.33
CA GLU A 47 -12.40 9.45 6.07
C GLU A 47 -10.95 9.17 6.50
N GLY A 48 -10.48 7.93 6.31
CA GLY A 48 -9.13 7.50 6.66
C GLY A 48 -8.98 7.04 8.11
N ASP A 49 -10.04 6.61 8.76
CA ASP A 49 -9.94 5.92 10.04
C ASP A 49 -9.62 4.44 9.79
N MET A 50 -8.67 3.90 10.53
CA MET A 50 -8.33 2.48 10.43
C MET A 50 -9.45 1.63 11.02
N ILE A 51 -10.02 0.73 10.20
CA ILE A 51 -11.10 -0.18 10.59
C ILE A 51 -10.53 -1.50 11.10
N SER A 52 -9.58 -2.07 10.35
CA SER A 52 -8.97 -3.37 10.68
C SER A 52 -7.54 -3.43 10.14
N VAL A 53 -6.72 -4.27 10.77
CA VAL A 53 -5.31 -4.46 10.40
C VAL A 53 -4.85 -5.85 10.81
N ALA A 54 -3.89 -6.41 10.07
CA ALA A 54 -3.19 -7.63 10.47
C ALA A 54 -1.87 -7.30 11.21
N GLU A 55 -1.43 -8.26 12.04
CA GLU A 55 -0.25 -8.13 12.91
C GLU A 55 1.05 -8.47 12.15
N PHE A 56 1.46 -7.61 11.19
CA PHE A 56 2.75 -7.72 10.50
C PHE A 56 3.74 -6.67 11.04
N CYS A 57 4.02 -5.60 10.31
CA CYS A 57 4.96 -4.57 10.76
C CYS A 57 4.26 -3.48 11.61
N PRO A 58 4.47 -3.44 12.95
CA PRO A 58 3.78 -2.48 13.83
C PRO A 58 4.10 -1.01 13.52
N ALA A 59 5.31 -0.72 13.02
CA ALA A 59 5.71 0.65 12.70
C ALA A 59 4.84 1.27 11.60
N GLN A 60 4.42 0.47 10.62
CA GLN A 60 3.62 0.91 9.48
C GLN A 60 2.14 1.14 9.84
N ILE A 61 1.63 0.39 10.83
CA ILE A 61 0.23 0.46 11.25
C ILE A 61 -0.18 1.89 11.63
N GLY A 62 0.66 2.58 12.40
CA GLY A 62 0.41 3.96 12.83
C GLY A 62 0.32 4.98 11.70
N GLY A 63 0.90 4.70 10.55
CA GLY A 63 0.87 5.56 9.36
C GLY A 63 -0.42 5.49 8.54
N VAL A 64 -1.16 4.38 8.63
CA VAL A 64 -2.33 4.12 7.76
C VAL A 64 -3.33 5.29 7.73
N PRO A 65 -3.80 5.84 8.86
CA PRO A 65 -4.78 6.93 8.82
C PRO A 65 -4.25 8.19 8.14
N LEU A 66 -2.99 8.55 8.37
CA LEU A 66 -2.38 9.74 7.78
C LEU A 66 -2.20 9.58 6.26
N LEU A 67 -1.76 8.41 5.82
CA LEU A 67 -1.58 8.06 4.42
C LEU A 67 -2.91 8.10 3.66
N VAL A 68 -3.99 7.50 4.19
CA VAL A 68 -5.30 7.51 3.55
C VAL A 68 -5.86 8.92 3.46
N ARG A 69 -5.82 9.70 4.55
CA ARG A 69 -6.30 11.09 4.55
C ARG A 69 -5.56 11.99 3.56
N SER A 70 -4.25 11.82 3.46
CA SER A 70 -3.45 12.55 2.48
C SER A 70 -3.81 12.16 1.05
N MET A 71 -3.92 10.87 0.78
CA MET A 71 -4.29 10.35 -0.55
C MET A 71 -5.67 10.85 -0.98
N VAL A 72 -6.68 10.76 -0.11
CA VAL A 72 -8.05 11.23 -0.39
C VAL A 72 -8.08 12.74 -0.68
N LYS A 73 -7.27 13.52 0.03
CA LYS A 73 -7.19 14.98 -0.17
C LYS A 73 -6.58 15.38 -1.51
N GLU A 74 -5.63 14.60 -2.01
CA GLU A 74 -4.86 14.97 -3.22
C GLU A 74 -5.40 14.35 -4.51
N ILE A 75 -6.07 13.20 -4.44
CA ILE A 75 -6.67 12.56 -5.62
C ILE A 75 -8.05 13.16 -5.90
N ALA A 76 -8.14 13.97 -6.94
CA ALA A 76 -9.36 14.70 -7.29
C ALA A 76 -10.60 13.81 -7.55
N LYS A 77 -10.41 12.61 -8.08
CA LYS A 77 -11.47 11.65 -8.36
C LYS A 77 -10.97 10.24 -8.16
N ILE A 78 -11.61 9.50 -7.28
CA ILE A 78 -11.36 8.08 -7.03
C ILE A 78 -12.49 7.30 -7.69
N GLU A 79 -12.15 6.25 -8.46
CA GLU A 79 -13.11 5.47 -9.26
C GLU A 79 -12.92 3.98 -9.01
N PRO A 80 -13.96 3.15 -9.19
CA PRO A 80 -13.83 1.70 -9.10
C PRO A 80 -12.69 1.16 -9.98
N GLY A 81 -11.88 0.26 -9.43
CA GLY A 81 -10.74 -0.34 -10.14
C GLY A 81 -9.47 0.53 -10.18
N ASP A 82 -9.45 1.68 -9.51
CA ASP A 82 -8.22 2.44 -9.30
C ASP A 82 -7.32 1.73 -8.27
N VAL A 83 -5.99 1.83 -8.47
CA VAL A 83 -4.99 1.59 -7.42
C VAL A 83 -4.06 2.78 -7.39
N ILE A 84 -3.96 3.40 -6.22
CA ILE A 84 -3.12 4.57 -5.98
C ILE A 84 -1.85 4.11 -5.27
N VAL A 85 -0.68 4.61 -5.68
CA VAL A 85 0.59 4.43 -5.00
C VAL A 85 1.05 5.72 -4.35
N HIS A 86 1.71 5.62 -3.19
CA HIS A 86 2.22 6.76 -2.44
C HIS A 86 3.29 6.32 -1.44
N ASN A 87 4.37 7.12 -1.27
CA ASN A 87 5.39 6.89 -0.25
C ASN A 87 5.93 8.17 0.41
N ASP A 88 5.36 9.34 0.11
CA ASP A 88 5.94 10.63 0.48
C ASP A 88 5.82 10.91 1.99
N PRO A 89 6.93 11.03 2.76
CA PRO A 89 6.89 11.32 4.19
C PRO A 89 6.23 12.65 4.53
N TYR A 90 6.32 13.65 3.66
CA TYR A 90 5.66 14.95 3.85
C TYR A 90 4.14 14.91 3.62
N ARG A 91 3.63 13.75 3.23
CA ARG A 91 2.21 13.46 2.97
C ARG A 91 1.69 12.30 3.81
N GLY A 92 2.30 12.05 4.95
CA GLY A 92 1.87 11.01 5.89
C GLY A 92 2.55 9.65 5.72
N GLY A 93 3.46 9.50 4.75
CA GLY A 93 4.34 8.33 4.63
C GLY A 93 5.34 8.28 5.78
N LEU A 94 5.84 7.09 6.11
CA LEU A 94 6.85 6.93 7.16
C LEU A 94 8.24 7.29 6.65
N HIS A 95 8.66 6.69 5.54
CA HIS A 95 9.90 7.00 4.83
C HIS A 95 9.81 6.54 3.36
N THR A 96 10.73 7.01 2.52
CA THR A 96 10.68 6.76 1.07
C THR A 96 10.70 5.29 0.64
N PRO A 97 11.37 4.35 1.33
CA PRO A 97 11.28 2.93 0.99
C PRO A 97 9.89 2.31 1.13
N GLU A 98 9.00 2.89 1.93
CA GLU A 98 7.67 2.31 2.17
C GLU A 98 6.64 2.77 1.15
N HIS A 99 6.42 1.95 0.13
CA HIS A 99 5.34 2.19 -0.81
C HIS A 99 4.01 1.68 -0.26
N THR A 100 3.00 2.52 -0.34
CA THR A 100 1.63 2.19 0.06
C THR A 100 0.74 2.10 -1.15
N MET A 101 -0.03 1.01 -1.25
CA MET A 101 -1.08 0.82 -2.24
C MET A 101 -2.43 1.04 -1.60
N PHE A 102 -3.30 1.79 -2.27
CA PHE A 102 -4.68 2.02 -1.87
C PHE A 102 -5.61 1.57 -2.98
N LYS A 103 -6.58 0.73 -2.65
CA LYS A 103 -7.66 0.36 -3.56
C LYS A 103 -9.00 0.74 -2.93
N PRO A 104 -9.86 1.51 -3.61
CA PRO A 104 -11.17 1.86 -3.11
C PRO A 104 -12.11 0.67 -3.14
N ILE A 105 -12.96 0.56 -2.13
CA ILE A 105 -14.06 -0.38 -2.02
C ILE A 105 -15.36 0.38 -2.35
N PHE A 106 -16.05 -0.03 -3.40
CA PHE A 106 -17.34 0.52 -3.78
C PHE A 106 -18.44 -0.54 -3.63
N VAL A 107 -19.59 -0.12 -3.11
CA VAL A 107 -20.83 -0.91 -3.06
C VAL A 107 -21.94 -0.01 -3.59
N ASP A 108 -22.67 -0.46 -4.60
CA ASP A 108 -23.75 0.33 -5.23
C ASP A 108 -23.32 1.77 -5.58
N ASP A 109 -22.13 1.92 -6.18
CA ASP A 109 -21.49 3.19 -6.55
C ASP A 109 -21.12 4.11 -5.37
N GLU A 110 -21.31 3.68 -4.13
CA GLU A 110 -20.88 4.40 -2.93
C GLU A 110 -19.50 3.94 -2.46
N LEU A 111 -18.61 4.88 -2.15
CA LEU A 111 -17.28 4.60 -1.59
C LEU A 111 -17.41 4.19 -0.13
N MET A 112 -17.16 2.93 0.18
CA MET A 112 -17.28 2.36 1.53
C MET A 112 -15.96 2.39 2.32
N GLY A 113 -14.83 2.53 1.65
CA GLY A 113 -13.52 2.56 2.29
C GLY A 113 -12.38 2.21 1.34
N PHE A 114 -11.26 1.84 1.94
CA PHE A 114 -10.04 1.50 1.23
C PHE A 114 -9.41 0.21 1.75
N VAL A 115 -8.93 -0.61 0.84
CA VAL A 115 -7.93 -1.64 1.13
C VAL A 115 -6.56 -0.99 1.04
N VAL A 116 -5.71 -1.20 2.04
CA VAL A 116 -4.39 -0.61 2.13
C VAL A 116 -3.34 -1.71 2.29
N SER A 117 -2.27 -1.64 1.51
CA SER A 117 -1.08 -2.48 1.69
C SER A 117 0.16 -1.61 1.65
N ILE A 118 0.98 -1.68 2.69
CA ILE A 118 2.25 -0.95 2.84
C ILE A 118 3.37 -1.96 2.77
N GLY A 119 4.47 -1.66 2.10
CA GLY A 119 5.63 -2.53 2.10
C GLY A 119 6.95 -1.80 1.97
N HIS A 120 7.95 -2.26 2.73
CA HIS A 120 9.31 -1.73 2.72
C HIS A 120 10.11 -2.32 1.56
N PHE A 121 10.45 -1.49 0.57
CA PHE A 121 11.21 -1.88 -0.61
C PHE A 121 12.72 -1.87 -0.36
N VAL A 122 13.40 -2.90 -0.87
CA VAL A 122 14.86 -3.05 -0.76
C VAL A 122 15.59 -1.88 -1.40
N GLU A 123 15.04 -1.27 -2.46
CA GLU A 123 15.70 -0.25 -3.25
C GLU A 123 14.69 0.73 -3.86
N VAL A 124 14.91 2.00 -3.64
CA VAL A 124 14.01 3.08 -4.07
C VAL A 124 14.75 4.26 -4.73
N GLY A 125 15.98 4.02 -5.22
CA GLY A 125 16.74 5.01 -5.99
C GLY A 125 17.44 6.08 -5.16
N GLY A 126 17.70 5.83 -3.86
CA GLY A 126 18.44 6.74 -3.00
C GLY A 126 19.92 6.88 -3.33
N MET A 127 20.66 7.68 -2.56
CA MET A 127 22.08 7.95 -2.78
C MET A 127 22.96 6.70 -2.64
N VAL A 128 22.51 5.70 -1.89
CA VAL A 128 23.17 4.39 -1.74
C VAL A 128 22.19 3.26 -2.05
N PRO A 129 22.68 2.09 -2.50
CA PRO A 129 21.84 0.89 -2.59
C PRO A 129 21.31 0.47 -1.21
N GLY A 130 20.10 -0.09 -1.15
CA GLY A 130 19.54 -0.66 0.07
C GLY A 130 18.68 0.27 0.92
N GLY A 131 18.40 1.50 0.49
CA GLY A 131 17.38 2.37 1.06
C GLY A 131 17.68 3.00 2.44
N PHE A 132 18.88 2.79 3.03
CA PHE A 132 19.27 3.35 4.32
C PHE A 132 20.59 4.13 4.24
N PRO A 133 20.59 5.34 3.67
CA PRO A 133 21.79 6.18 3.61
C PRO A 133 22.08 6.82 4.97
N GLY A 134 23.04 6.29 5.74
CA GLY A 134 23.40 6.83 7.05
C GLY A 134 23.96 8.26 7.04
N GLU A 135 24.36 8.75 5.86
CA GLU A 135 24.88 10.11 5.65
C GLU A 135 23.87 11.03 4.94
N ALA A 136 22.61 10.63 4.87
CA ALA A 136 21.57 11.45 4.25
C ALA A 136 21.40 12.78 5.03
N THR A 137 21.43 13.89 4.28
CA THR A 137 21.20 15.25 4.81
C THR A 137 19.94 15.89 4.27
N GLU A 138 19.30 15.25 3.29
CA GLU A 138 18.05 15.69 2.68
C GLU A 138 17.25 14.48 2.19
N ILE A 139 15.94 14.66 2.05
CA ILE A 139 15.01 13.57 1.67
C ILE A 139 15.34 12.95 0.29
N PHE A 140 15.94 13.71 -0.63
CA PHE A 140 16.31 13.21 -1.94
C PHE A 140 17.45 12.18 -1.90
N HIS A 141 18.23 12.14 -0.80
CA HIS A 141 19.22 11.11 -0.55
C HIS A 141 18.60 9.75 -0.19
N GLU A 142 17.38 9.75 0.33
CA GLU A 142 16.71 8.54 0.82
C GLU A 142 15.97 7.77 -0.30
N GLY A 143 15.69 8.41 -1.43
CA GLY A 143 15.07 7.75 -2.57
C GLY A 143 14.00 8.56 -3.29
N LEU A 144 13.38 7.92 -4.27
CA LEU A 144 12.31 8.51 -5.06
C LEU A 144 11.08 8.76 -4.19
N ARG A 145 10.70 10.02 -4.10
CA ARG A 145 9.49 10.45 -3.41
C ARG A 145 8.30 10.46 -4.37
N VAL A 146 7.31 9.65 -4.07
CA VAL A 146 6.11 9.45 -4.90
C VAL A 146 4.89 10.02 -4.17
N PRO A 147 4.36 11.18 -4.58
CA PRO A 147 3.08 11.67 -4.06
C PRO A 147 1.93 10.74 -4.48
N PRO A 148 0.73 10.87 -3.91
CA PRO A 148 -0.41 10.05 -4.33
C PRO A 148 -0.66 10.14 -5.83
N VAL A 149 -0.46 9.03 -6.55
CA VAL A 149 -0.71 8.93 -8.00
C VAL A 149 -1.38 7.59 -8.33
N LYS A 150 -2.23 7.59 -9.35
CA LYS A 150 -2.87 6.35 -9.83
C LYS A 150 -1.84 5.51 -10.60
N LEU A 151 -1.52 4.35 -10.08
CA LEU A 151 -0.68 3.35 -10.73
C LEU A 151 -1.52 2.46 -11.66
N ILE A 152 -2.78 2.22 -11.25
CA ILE A 152 -3.82 1.59 -12.05
C ILE A 152 -5.02 2.52 -12.08
N LYS A 153 -5.62 2.68 -13.25
CA LYS A 153 -6.80 3.51 -13.47
C LYS A 153 -7.92 2.67 -14.07
N ARG A 154 -9.02 2.50 -13.32
CA ARG A 154 -10.18 1.68 -13.74
C ARG A 154 -9.76 0.29 -14.24
N GLY A 155 -8.89 -0.39 -13.49
CA GLY A 155 -8.39 -1.73 -13.80
C GLY A 155 -7.29 -1.79 -14.86
N ASN A 156 -6.84 -0.67 -15.42
CA ASN A 156 -5.78 -0.63 -16.42
C ASN A 156 -4.52 0.05 -15.86
N ASP A 157 -3.37 -0.56 -16.11
CA ASP A 157 -2.08 0.04 -15.78
C ASP A 157 -1.95 1.43 -16.40
N VAL A 158 -1.27 2.36 -15.68
CA VAL A 158 -0.84 3.65 -16.19
C VAL A 158 0.63 3.53 -16.59
N PRO A 159 0.94 3.26 -17.88
CA PRO A 159 2.30 2.87 -18.31
C PRO A 159 3.36 3.93 -18.01
N GLU A 160 2.98 5.20 -18.03
CA GLU A 160 3.88 6.31 -17.76
C GLU A 160 4.34 6.32 -16.30
N VAL A 161 3.46 6.01 -15.35
CA VAL A 161 3.77 5.94 -13.92
C VAL A 161 4.66 4.73 -13.66
N TRP A 162 4.33 3.56 -14.22
CA TRP A 162 5.18 2.37 -14.13
C TRP A 162 6.59 2.65 -14.67
N LYS A 163 6.69 3.26 -15.84
CA LYS A 163 7.96 3.62 -16.47
C LYS A 163 8.77 4.57 -15.61
N LEU A 164 8.12 5.59 -15.01
CA LEU A 164 8.77 6.54 -14.12
C LEU A 164 9.34 5.84 -12.87
N LEU A 165 8.54 5.02 -12.19
CA LEU A 165 8.97 4.32 -10.98
C LEU A 165 10.16 3.39 -11.26
N LEU A 166 10.03 2.54 -12.29
CA LEU A 166 11.04 1.52 -12.60
C LEU A 166 12.33 2.09 -13.20
N ALA A 167 12.29 3.26 -13.82
CA ALA A 167 13.49 3.93 -14.33
C ALA A 167 14.37 4.56 -13.23
N ASN A 168 13.81 4.78 -12.03
CA ASN A 168 14.48 5.47 -10.93
C ASN A 168 14.99 4.53 -9.83
N VAL A 169 14.96 3.22 -10.06
CA VAL A 169 15.44 2.20 -9.12
C VAL A 169 16.51 1.32 -9.77
N ARG A 170 17.45 0.78 -8.96
CA ARG A 170 18.54 -0.07 -9.45
C ARG A 170 18.11 -1.51 -9.73
N THR A 171 16.99 -1.94 -9.13
CA THR A 171 16.45 -3.31 -9.24
C THR A 171 15.04 -3.33 -9.83
N PRO A 172 14.82 -2.85 -11.08
CA PRO A 172 13.47 -2.63 -11.62
C PRO A 172 12.63 -3.92 -11.69
N ARG A 173 13.26 -5.09 -11.93
CA ARG A 173 12.55 -6.37 -11.97
C ARG A 173 12.04 -6.77 -10.58
N GLY A 174 12.86 -6.63 -9.54
CA GLY A 174 12.46 -6.91 -8.16
C GLY A 174 11.37 -5.96 -7.70
N ASN A 175 11.58 -4.66 -7.89
CA ASN A 175 10.57 -3.64 -7.54
C ASN A 175 9.24 -3.85 -8.26
N TYR A 176 9.26 -4.21 -9.55
CA TYR A 176 8.05 -4.55 -10.29
C TYR A 176 7.30 -5.73 -9.65
N GLY A 177 8.03 -6.80 -9.30
CA GLY A 177 7.44 -7.97 -8.64
C GLY A 177 6.81 -7.63 -7.30
N ASP A 178 7.52 -6.87 -6.46
CA ASP A 178 7.04 -6.46 -5.14
C ASP A 178 5.86 -5.48 -5.22
N LEU A 179 5.87 -4.51 -6.17
CA LEU A 179 4.71 -3.66 -6.44
C LEU A 179 3.49 -4.49 -6.86
N ARG A 180 3.67 -5.50 -7.72
CA ARG A 180 2.59 -6.42 -8.12
C ARG A 180 2.08 -7.27 -6.97
N ALA A 181 2.94 -7.67 -6.04
CA ALA A 181 2.54 -8.41 -4.84
C ALA A 181 1.63 -7.55 -3.95
N LEU A 182 1.98 -6.28 -3.69
CA LEU A 182 1.12 -5.36 -2.95
C LEU A 182 -0.20 -5.08 -3.67
N ILE A 183 -0.19 -4.91 -5.00
CA ILE A 183 -1.41 -4.74 -5.80
C ILE A 183 -2.29 -5.99 -5.71
N SER A 184 -1.71 -7.17 -5.85
CA SER A 184 -2.44 -8.44 -5.73
C SER A 184 -3.12 -8.57 -4.35
N ALA A 185 -2.46 -8.13 -3.29
CA ALA A 185 -3.04 -8.14 -1.95
C ALA A 185 -4.27 -7.23 -1.84
N VAL A 186 -4.20 -5.99 -2.36
CA VAL A 186 -5.36 -5.09 -2.32
C VAL A 186 -6.47 -5.51 -3.30
N ASP A 187 -6.17 -6.33 -4.30
CA ASP A 187 -7.16 -6.90 -5.23
C ASP A 187 -7.95 -8.07 -4.62
N MET A 188 -7.38 -8.79 -3.65
CA MET A 188 -8.03 -9.97 -3.05
C MET A 188 -9.40 -9.67 -2.48
N LEU A 189 -9.58 -8.53 -1.79
CA LEU A 189 -10.87 -8.17 -1.22
C LEU A 189 -11.96 -8.05 -2.28
N SER A 190 -11.64 -7.55 -3.47
CA SER A 190 -12.61 -7.41 -4.55
C SER A 190 -13.05 -8.74 -5.17
N LEU A 191 -12.27 -9.82 -4.95
CA LEU A 191 -12.55 -11.14 -5.53
C LEU A 191 -13.31 -12.06 -4.56
N ILE A 192 -13.22 -11.82 -3.24
CA ILE A 192 -13.75 -12.72 -2.22
C ILE A 192 -15.14 -12.29 -1.71
N HIS A 193 -15.50 -11.01 -1.84
CA HIS A 193 -16.66 -10.42 -1.16
C HIS A 193 -17.70 -9.75 -2.07
N ILE A 194 -17.66 -10.04 -3.37
CA ILE A 194 -18.69 -9.58 -4.32
C ILE A 194 -19.54 -10.76 -4.75
#